data_ef46fada3e3c0aea5b181894d09bf7a7
#
_entry.id   ef46fada3e3c0aea5b181894d09bf7a7
#
_cell.length_a   1.000
_cell.length_b   1.000
_cell.length_c   1.000
_cell.angle_alpha   90.00
_cell.angle_beta   90.00
_cell.angle_gamma   90.00
#
_symmetry.space_group_name_H-M   'P 1'
#
loop_
_entity.id
_entity.type
_entity.pdbx_description
1 polymer ?
#
loop_
_entity_poly.entity_id
_entity_poly.type
_entity_poly.pdbx_seq_one_letter_code
_entity_poly.pdbx_strand_id
1 'polypeptide(L)'
;RIWVLKSIPDDVRRSISAGIGAFIAFVGLQQMGVVVNNDAVLVGLGNLKDPNVILGFVGLFFVILFWAWKVKGAFIIAVLTTSVIAWIFGIAPYPKEFISLPASISPIFLELDIMGALSFALLPVIVTFFVTDLFDSIGTLAGVGNRAGIFDESNQKGVEKLEKTLEADAVATMVGSLVGVSTTTSFAESASGVE
;
A
#
# COMPACT_ATOMS: atom_id res chain seq x y z
N ARG A 1 15.23 -6.19 -16.27
CA ARG A 1 14.07 -5.36 -15.83
C ARG A 1 13.55 -4.46 -16.94
N ILE A 2 14.41 -3.73 -17.66
CA ILE A 2 14.07 -2.91 -18.83
C ILE A 2 13.28 -3.70 -19.88
N TRP A 3 13.67 -4.93 -20.14
CA TRP A 3 12.99 -5.81 -21.08
C TRP A 3 11.55 -6.11 -20.64
N VAL A 4 11.31 -6.35 -19.37
CA VAL A 4 9.97 -6.59 -18.82
C VAL A 4 9.10 -5.34 -18.97
N LEU A 5 9.61 -4.15 -18.61
CA LEU A 5 8.88 -2.88 -18.76
C LEU A 5 8.50 -2.60 -20.21
N LYS A 6 9.42 -2.82 -21.16
CA LYS A 6 9.16 -2.63 -22.60
C LYS A 6 8.25 -3.68 -23.21
N SER A 7 8.14 -4.85 -22.57
CA SER A 7 7.27 -5.94 -23.03
C SER A 7 5.80 -5.76 -22.58
N ILE A 8 5.54 -4.88 -21.60
CA ILE A 8 4.19 -4.62 -21.11
C ILE A 8 3.58 -3.46 -21.90
N PRO A 9 2.47 -3.68 -22.64
CA PRO A 9 1.75 -2.60 -23.31
C PRO A 9 1.27 -1.52 -22.33
N ASP A 10 1.20 -0.26 -22.80
CA ASP A 10 0.79 0.88 -21.95
C ASP A 10 -0.62 0.70 -21.35
N ASP A 11 -1.54 0.11 -22.11
CA ASP A 11 -2.89 -0.17 -21.62
C ASP A 11 -2.89 -1.16 -20.46
N VAL A 12 -1.99 -2.15 -20.49
CA VAL A 12 -1.83 -3.11 -19.39
C VAL A 12 -1.25 -2.41 -18.16
N ARG A 13 -0.25 -1.53 -18.31
CA ARG A 13 0.30 -0.76 -17.19
C ARG A 13 -0.75 0.12 -16.52
N ARG A 14 -1.58 0.81 -17.31
CA ARG A 14 -2.70 1.61 -16.78
C ARG A 14 -3.75 0.76 -16.07
N SER A 15 -4.05 -0.42 -16.62
CA SER A 15 -4.98 -1.39 -16.01
C SER A 15 -4.46 -1.92 -14.69
N ILE A 16 -3.15 -2.15 -14.56
CA ILE A 16 -2.52 -2.57 -13.31
C ILE A 16 -2.72 -1.51 -12.22
N SER A 17 -2.43 -0.23 -12.51
CA SER A 17 -2.62 0.86 -11.55
C SER A 17 -4.09 0.99 -11.10
N ALA A 18 -5.05 0.85 -12.03
CA ALA A 18 -6.47 0.85 -11.70
C ALA A 18 -6.86 -0.37 -10.84
N GLY A 19 -6.30 -1.55 -11.16
CA GLY A 19 -6.51 -2.79 -10.41
C GLY A 19 -5.97 -2.69 -8.97
N ILE A 20 -4.78 -2.12 -8.79
CA ILE A 20 -4.20 -1.87 -7.46
C ILE A 20 -5.09 -0.92 -6.65
N GLY A 21 -5.56 0.17 -7.26
CA GLY A 21 -6.50 1.08 -6.60
C GLY A 21 -7.80 0.39 -6.15
N ALA A 22 -8.39 -0.44 -7.00
CA ALA A 22 -9.56 -1.23 -6.67
C ALA A 22 -9.29 -2.26 -5.56
N PHE A 23 -8.12 -2.90 -5.59
CA PHE A 23 -7.69 -3.83 -4.55
C PHE A 23 -7.53 -3.15 -3.19
N ILE A 24 -6.86 -1.98 -3.14
CA ILE A 24 -6.69 -1.20 -1.91
C ILE A 24 -8.07 -0.76 -1.37
N ALA A 25 -8.98 -0.32 -2.24
CA ALA A 25 -10.34 0.02 -1.86
C ALA A 25 -11.09 -1.19 -1.26
N PHE A 26 -10.96 -2.36 -1.86
CA PHE A 26 -11.54 -3.60 -1.36
C PHE A 26 -10.99 -3.99 0.02
N VAL A 27 -9.66 -3.94 0.20
CA VAL A 27 -9.01 -4.16 1.49
C VAL A 27 -9.48 -3.14 2.53
N GLY A 28 -9.62 -1.88 2.15
CA GLY A 28 -10.19 -0.84 3.00
C GLY A 28 -11.61 -1.17 3.47
N LEU A 29 -12.49 -1.64 2.57
CA LEU A 29 -13.85 -2.07 2.91
C LEU A 29 -13.85 -3.31 3.84
N GLN A 30 -12.89 -4.21 3.70
CA GLN A 30 -12.72 -5.34 4.63
C GLN A 30 -12.27 -4.85 6.01
N GLN A 31 -11.29 -3.96 6.08
CA GLN A 31 -10.80 -3.36 7.33
C GLN A 31 -11.91 -2.59 8.07
N MET A 32 -12.77 -1.90 7.33
CA MET A 32 -13.94 -1.24 7.89
C MET A 32 -15.00 -2.21 8.41
N GLY A 33 -14.98 -3.49 8.00
CA GLY A 33 -16.01 -4.47 8.31
C GLY A 33 -17.26 -4.38 7.42
N VAL A 34 -17.20 -3.63 6.32
CA VAL A 34 -18.29 -3.60 5.30
C VAL A 34 -18.30 -4.89 4.50
N VAL A 35 -17.10 -5.37 4.12
CA VAL A 35 -16.92 -6.67 3.47
C VAL A 35 -16.37 -7.64 4.50
N VAL A 36 -17.07 -8.75 4.70
CA VAL A 36 -16.67 -9.80 5.64
C VAL A 36 -16.55 -11.15 4.95
N ASN A 37 -15.84 -12.10 5.58
CA ASN A 37 -15.76 -13.46 5.07
C ASN A 37 -17.13 -14.13 5.07
N ASN A 38 -17.42 -14.91 4.02
CA ASN A 38 -18.60 -15.74 3.89
C ASN A 38 -18.19 -17.08 3.31
N ASP A 39 -18.41 -18.16 4.04
CA ASP A 39 -17.94 -19.50 3.67
C ASP A 39 -18.60 -20.06 2.40
N ALA A 40 -19.78 -19.54 2.02
CA ALA A 40 -20.49 -20.00 0.82
C ALA A 40 -20.06 -19.26 -0.46
N VAL A 41 -19.81 -17.95 -0.36
CA VAL A 41 -19.54 -17.07 -1.53
C VAL A 41 -18.27 -16.24 -1.37
N LEU A 42 -17.39 -16.61 -0.45
CA LEU A 42 -16.11 -16.02 -0.09
C LEU A 42 -16.23 -14.64 0.57
N VAL A 43 -17.10 -13.77 0.11
CA VAL A 43 -17.32 -12.44 0.68
C VAL A 43 -18.80 -12.15 0.86
N GLY A 44 -19.11 -11.41 1.90
CA GLY A 44 -20.49 -11.01 2.22
C GLY A 44 -20.53 -9.59 2.75
N LEU A 45 -21.74 -9.05 2.88
CA LEU A 45 -21.98 -7.76 3.51
C LEU A 45 -21.94 -7.92 5.03
N GLY A 46 -21.11 -7.10 5.69
CA GLY A 46 -21.03 -7.05 7.14
C GLY A 46 -22.21 -6.33 7.80
N ASN A 47 -22.12 -6.17 9.11
CA ASN A 47 -23.14 -5.46 9.87
C ASN A 47 -22.95 -3.94 9.77
N LEU A 48 -23.72 -3.28 8.90
CA LEU A 48 -23.64 -1.84 8.70
C LEU A 48 -24.05 -1.00 9.92
N LYS A 49 -24.59 -1.62 10.96
CA LYS A 49 -24.92 -0.95 12.24
C LYS A 49 -23.76 -1.02 13.25
N ASP A 50 -22.69 -1.70 12.92
CA ASP A 50 -21.51 -1.79 13.77
C ASP A 50 -20.85 -0.39 13.90
N PRO A 51 -20.54 0.06 15.14
CA PRO A 51 -19.88 1.35 15.37
C PRO A 51 -18.58 1.55 14.56
N ASN A 52 -17.81 0.48 14.36
CA ASN A 52 -16.56 0.55 13.56
C ASN A 52 -16.88 0.82 12.09
N VAL A 53 -17.92 0.17 11.54
CA VAL A 53 -18.36 0.39 10.16
C VAL A 53 -18.86 1.80 9.97
N ILE A 54 -19.68 2.30 10.90
CA ILE A 54 -20.18 3.69 10.86
C ILE A 54 -19.02 4.68 10.94
N LEU A 55 -18.07 4.45 11.84
CA LEU A 55 -16.87 5.28 11.97
C LEU A 55 -16.04 5.28 10.67
N GLY A 56 -15.92 4.13 10.01
CA GLY A 56 -15.24 4.02 8.72
C GLY A 56 -15.90 4.87 7.64
N PHE A 57 -17.24 4.88 7.55
CA PHE A 57 -17.98 5.76 6.62
C PHE A 57 -17.82 7.23 6.97
N VAL A 58 -17.79 7.59 8.26
CA VAL A 58 -17.52 8.95 8.73
C VAL A 58 -16.11 9.37 8.31
N GLY A 59 -15.11 8.50 8.46
CA GLY A 59 -13.75 8.73 8.00
C GLY A 59 -13.66 8.96 6.50
N LEU A 60 -14.31 8.10 5.70
CA LEU A 60 -14.39 8.24 4.26
C LEU A 60 -15.05 9.57 3.85
N PHE A 61 -16.11 9.96 4.55
CA PHE A 61 -16.78 11.25 4.33
C PHE A 61 -15.82 12.42 4.56
N PHE A 62 -15.03 12.42 5.64
CA PHE A 62 -14.04 13.46 5.88
C PHE A 62 -12.93 13.50 4.84
N VAL A 63 -12.45 12.32 4.37
CA VAL A 63 -11.47 12.27 3.26
C VAL A 63 -12.04 12.97 2.03
N ILE A 64 -13.25 12.61 1.60
CA ILE A 64 -13.90 13.20 0.43
C ILE A 64 -14.13 14.71 0.62
N LEU A 65 -14.61 15.11 1.80
CA LEU A 65 -14.89 16.50 2.13
C LEU A 65 -13.63 17.37 2.05
N PHE A 66 -12.56 16.97 2.73
CA PHE A 66 -11.32 17.75 2.75
C PHE A 66 -10.62 17.74 1.39
N TRP A 67 -10.70 16.63 0.66
CA TRP A 67 -10.19 16.56 -0.70
C TRP A 67 -10.97 17.48 -1.66
N ALA A 68 -12.31 17.50 -1.56
CA ALA A 68 -13.15 18.39 -2.36
C ALA A 68 -12.87 19.87 -2.05
N TRP A 69 -12.55 20.19 -0.81
CA TRP A 69 -12.16 21.54 -0.39
C TRP A 69 -10.71 21.89 -0.73
N LYS A 70 -9.97 20.96 -1.37
CA LYS A 70 -8.55 21.14 -1.73
C LYS A 70 -7.67 21.48 -0.53
N VAL A 71 -7.98 20.91 0.64
CA VAL A 71 -7.18 21.09 1.85
C VAL A 71 -5.87 20.33 1.69
N LYS A 72 -4.74 21.03 1.84
CA LYS A 72 -3.42 20.39 1.83
C LYS A 72 -3.31 19.39 2.98
N GLY A 73 -2.90 18.16 2.68
CA GLY A 73 -2.84 17.09 3.67
C GLY A 73 -4.22 16.52 4.07
N ALA A 74 -5.24 16.62 3.21
CA ALA A 74 -6.61 16.17 3.45
C ALA A 74 -6.70 14.78 4.07
N PHE A 75 -5.89 13.82 3.58
CA PHE A 75 -5.87 12.44 4.11
C PHE A 75 -5.41 12.39 5.57
N ILE A 76 -4.32 13.08 5.91
CA ILE A 76 -3.79 13.10 7.29
C ILE A 76 -4.80 13.74 8.23
N ILE A 77 -5.38 14.89 7.84
CA ILE A 77 -6.38 15.60 8.65
C ILE A 77 -7.62 14.73 8.84
N ALA A 78 -8.09 14.04 7.82
CA ALA A 78 -9.22 13.13 7.90
C ALA A 78 -8.96 11.96 8.87
N VAL A 79 -7.79 11.33 8.78
CA VAL A 79 -7.39 10.25 9.69
C VAL A 79 -7.33 10.75 11.13
N LEU A 80 -6.68 11.89 11.40
CA LEU A 80 -6.61 12.46 12.74
C LEU A 80 -8.00 12.83 13.29
N THR A 81 -8.85 13.44 12.47
CA THR A 81 -10.23 13.80 12.86
C THR A 81 -11.03 12.54 13.21
N THR A 82 -10.94 11.50 12.38
CA THR A 82 -11.64 10.24 12.62
C THR A 82 -11.11 9.53 13.87
N SER A 83 -9.80 9.58 14.12
CA SER A 83 -9.19 9.01 15.33
C SER A 83 -9.67 9.71 16.59
N VAL A 84 -9.76 11.04 16.57
CA VAL A 84 -10.32 11.82 17.70
C VAL A 84 -11.79 11.44 17.96
N ILE A 85 -12.59 11.32 16.91
CA ILE A 85 -13.98 10.87 17.02
C ILE A 85 -14.06 9.46 17.63
N ALA A 86 -13.19 8.53 17.17
CA ALA A 86 -13.11 7.18 17.69
C ALA A 86 -12.84 7.16 19.22
N TRP A 87 -11.96 8.02 19.68
CA TRP A 87 -11.64 8.15 21.11
C TRP A 87 -12.80 8.76 21.92
N ILE A 88 -13.43 9.82 21.41
CA ILE A 88 -14.55 10.47 22.09
C ILE A 88 -15.71 9.48 22.30
N PHE A 89 -16.00 8.67 21.30
CA PHE A 89 -17.08 7.67 21.37
C PHE A 89 -16.66 6.33 22.00
N GLY A 90 -15.39 6.21 22.43
CA GLY A 90 -14.89 4.98 23.06
C GLY A 90 -14.82 3.77 22.12
N ILE A 91 -14.83 3.99 20.80
CA ILE A 91 -14.74 2.94 19.78
C ILE A 91 -13.31 2.39 19.72
N ALA A 92 -12.32 3.27 19.87
CA ALA A 92 -10.91 2.90 19.93
C ALA A 92 -10.34 3.14 21.32
N PRO A 93 -9.44 2.26 21.83
CA PRO A 93 -8.75 2.49 23.09
C PRO A 93 -7.81 3.70 22.99
N TYR A 94 -7.70 4.45 24.07
CA TYR A 94 -6.71 5.51 24.17
C TYR A 94 -5.29 4.93 24.10
N PRO A 95 -4.35 5.61 23.42
CA PRO A 95 -2.98 5.19 23.42
C PRO A 95 -2.43 5.22 24.87
N LYS A 96 -1.81 4.12 25.28
CA LYS A 96 -1.19 4.03 26.62
C LYS A 96 0.05 4.90 26.71
N GLU A 97 0.76 5.03 25.59
CA GLU A 97 1.99 5.82 25.47
C GLU A 97 1.95 6.57 24.14
N PHE A 98 2.27 7.87 24.17
CA PHE A 98 2.37 8.69 22.97
C PHE A 98 3.71 8.55 22.26
N ILE A 99 4.75 8.17 23.02
CA ILE A 99 6.11 7.97 22.50
C ILE A 99 6.66 6.73 23.19
N SER A 100 7.06 5.76 22.40
CA SER A 100 7.76 4.56 22.87
C SER A 100 8.98 4.29 22.00
N LEU A 101 9.98 3.64 22.57
CA LEU A 101 11.12 3.17 21.80
C LEU A 101 10.67 2.03 20.88
N PRO A 102 11.19 1.96 19.63
CA PRO A 102 10.89 0.86 18.74
C PRO A 102 11.31 -0.48 19.37
N ALA A 103 10.56 -1.53 19.09
CA ALA A 103 10.93 -2.87 19.53
C ALA A 103 12.29 -3.27 18.95
N SER A 104 13.05 -4.09 19.71
CA SER A 104 14.34 -4.58 19.23
C SER A 104 14.15 -5.46 17.98
N ILE A 105 14.93 -5.19 16.96
CA ILE A 105 14.99 -6.01 15.73
C ILE A 105 15.96 -7.21 15.88
N SER A 106 16.68 -7.30 16.99
CA SER A 106 17.68 -8.36 17.22
C SER A 106 17.18 -9.78 16.99
N PRO A 107 15.91 -10.14 17.32
CA PRO A 107 15.43 -11.51 17.11
C PRO A 107 15.17 -11.88 15.64
N ILE A 108 15.10 -10.90 14.74
CA ILE A 108 14.76 -11.11 13.32
C ILE A 108 15.89 -10.69 12.38
N PHE A 109 16.94 -10.06 12.94
CA PHE A 109 18.05 -9.54 12.16
C PHE A 109 18.91 -10.69 11.60
N LEU A 110 19.00 -10.78 10.28
CA LEU A 110 19.74 -11.82 9.53
C LEU A 110 19.24 -13.27 9.74
N GLU A 111 18.03 -13.46 10.28
CA GLU A 111 17.41 -14.78 10.46
C GLU A 111 16.71 -15.26 9.18
N LEU A 112 17.42 -15.21 8.04
CA LEU A 112 16.90 -15.62 6.74
C LEU A 112 17.14 -17.11 6.49
N ASP A 113 16.09 -17.90 6.33
CA ASP A 113 16.18 -19.29 5.84
C ASP A 113 16.13 -19.32 4.30
N ILE A 114 17.24 -18.98 3.66
CA ILE A 114 17.35 -18.95 2.20
C ILE A 114 17.21 -20.36 1.61
N MET A 115 17.75 -21.39 2.30
CA MET A 115 17.70 -22.76 1.80
C MET A 115 16.30 -23.34 1.89
N GLY A 116 15.59 -23.06 2.98
CA GLY A 116 14.18 -23.42 3.13
C GLY A 116 13.29 -22.72 2.09
N ALA A 117 13.54 -21.42 1.87
CA ALA A 117 12.80 -20.64 0.87
C ALA A 117 12.98 -21.17 -0.55
N LEU A 118 14.17 -21.65 -0.93
CA LEU A 118 14.46 -22.20 -2.25
C LEU A 118 13.93 -23.64 -2.44
N SER A 119 13.17 -24.18 -1.50
CA SER A 119 12.53 -25.49 -1.67
C SER A 119 11.56 -25.49 -2.85
N PHE A 120 11.49 -26.61 -3.56
CA PHE A 120 10.61 -26.74 -4.73
C PHE A 120 9.13 -26.46 -4.42
N ALA A 121 8.70 -26.78 -3.21
CA ALA A 121 7.33 -26.52 -2.74
C ALA A 121 7.01 -25.03 -2.60
N LEU A 122 7.99 -24.17 -2.31
CA LEU A 122 7.82 -22.73 -2.13
C LEU A 122 8.07 -21.91 -3.41
N LEU A 123 8.60 -22.52 -4.49
CA LEU A 123 8.84 -21.81 -5.75
C LEU A 123 7.60 -21.09 -6.29
N PRO A 124 6.39 -21.67 -6.33
CA PRO A 124 5.20 -20.96 -6.79
C PRO A 124 4.89 -19.73 -5.93
N VAL A 125 5.10 -19.82 -4.61
CA VAL A 125 4.90 -18.72 -3.66
C VAL A 125 5.89 -17.59 -3.92
N ILE A 126 7.17 -17.92 -4.10
CA ILE A 126 8.22 -16.94 -4.43
C ILE A 126 7.91 -16.23 -5.74
N VAL A 127 7.51 -16.97 -6.79
CA VAL A 127 7.15 -16.37 -8.08
C VAL A 127 5.95 -15.44 -7.92
N THR A 128 4.93 -15.85 -7.15
CA THR A 128 3.75 -15.03 -6.90
C THR A 128 4.12 -13.74 -6.18
N PHE A 129 4.91 -13.80 -5.11
CA PHE A 129 5.36 -12.61 -4.40
C PHE A 129 6.22 -11.71 -5.28
N PHE A 130 7.16 -12.29 -6.03
CA PHE A 130 8.00 -11.52 -6.95
C PHE A 130 7.18 -10.78 -8.00
N VAL A 131 6.20 -11.45 -8.60
CA VAL A 131 5.33 -10.85 -9.63
C VAL A 131 4.45 -9.77 -9.03
N THR A 132 3.86 -10.04 -7.85
CA THR A 132 3.02 -9.07 -7.14
C THR A 132 3.82 -7.82 -6.76
N ASP A 133 4.98 -7.97 -6.13
CA ASP A 133 5.87 -6.88 -5.74
C ASP A 133 6.35 -6.06 -6.95
N LEU A 134 6.70 -6.74 -8.05
CA LEU A 134 7.12 -6.07 -9.29
C LEU A 134 6.00 -5.19 -9.87
N PHE A 135 4.77 -5.69 -9.93
CA PHE A 135 3.65 -4.94 -10.47
C PHE A 135 3.18 -3.83 -9.53
N ASP A 136 3.21 -4.05 -8.23
CA ASP A 136 2.90 -3.04 -7.23
C ASP A 136 3.90 -1.87 -7.32
N SER A 137 5.20 -2.17 -7.33
CA SER A 137 6.26 -1.15 -7.49
C SER A 137 6.14 -0.38 -8.81
N ILE A 138 5.88 -1.06 -9.93
CA ILE A 138 5.68 -0.39 -11.22
C ILE A 138 4.44 0.53 -11.17
N GLY A 139 3.33 0.04 -10.63
CA GLY A 139 2.06 0.78 -10.58
C GLY A 139 2.15 2.01 -9.68
N THR A 140 2.68 1.83 -8.47
CA THR A 140 2.80 2.92 -7.48
C THR A 140 3.83 3.95 -7.88
N LEU A 141 5.02 3.53 -8.31
CA LEU A 141 6.09 4.46 -8.75
C LEU A 141 5.68 5.23 -10.00
N ALA A 142 5.10 4.56 -11.00
CA ALA A 142 4.60 5.25 -12.19
C ALA A 142 3.48 6.23 -11.82
N GLY A 143 2.53 5.84 -10.99
CA GLY A 143 1.41 6.68 -10.56
C GLY A 143 1.88 7.93 -9.78
N VAL A 144 2.70 7.74 -8.76
CA VAL A 144 3.23 8.83 -7.92
C VAL A 144 4.20 9.70 -8.72
N GLY A 145 5.09 9.08 -9.49
CA GLY A 145 6.12 9.78 -10.26
C GLY A 145 5.57 10.62 -11.40
N ASN A 146 4.52 10.14 -12.08
CA ASN A 146 3.81 10.93 -13.10
C ASN A 146 3.10 12.13 -12.46
N ARG A 147 2.47 11.96 -11.31
CA ARG A 147 1.84 13.06 -10.57
C ARG A 147 2.87 14.09 -10.09
N ALA A 148 4.05 13.64 -9.67
CA ALA A 148 5.17 14.49 -9.27
C ALA A 148 5.89 15.16 -10.46
N GLY A 149 5.55 14.82 -11.70
CA GLY A 149 6.27 15.28 -12.89
C GLY A 149 7.72 14.78 -12.98
N ILE A 150 8.06 13.73 -12.23
CA ILE A 150 9.42 13.15 -12.20
C ILE A 150 9.65 12.24 -13.39
N PHE A 151 8.61 11.45 -13.73
CA PHE A 151 8.64 10.50 -14.83
C PHE A 151 7.77 11.02 -15.98
N ASP A 152 8.40 11.24 -17.12
CA ASP A 152 7.72 11.52 -18.37
C ASP A 152 8.02 10.35 -19.31
N GLU A 153 7.07 9.43 -19.38
CA GLU A 153 7.19 8.21 -20.18
C GLU A 153 7.27 8.51 -21.70
N SER A 154 6.94 9.75 -22.10
CA SER A 154 7.04 10.17 -23.49
C SER A 154 8.48 10.40 -23.95
N ASN A 155 9.43 10.52 -23.01
CA ASN A 155 10.84 10.72 -23.31
C ASN A 155 11.74 9.68 -22.63
N GLN A 156 12.89 9.42 -23.27
CA GLN A 156 13.85 8.41 -22.81
C GLN A 156 14.42 8.71 -21.41
N LYS A 157 14.55 9.98 -21.03
CA LYS A 157 15.06 10.36 -19.70
C LYS A 157 14.07 10.03 -18.58
N GLY A 158 12.77 10.13 -18.84
CA GLY A 158 11.74 9.74 -17.88
C GLY A 158 11.73 8.23 -17.64
N VAL A 159 11.87 7.44 -18.70
CA VAL A 159 11.99 5.99 -18.62
C VAL A 159 13.24 5.58 -17.83
N GLU A 160 14.40 6.19 -18.09
CA GLU A 160 15.64 5.93 -17.35
C GLU A 160 15.51 6.26 -15.86
N LYS A 161 14.78 7.32 -15.51
CA LYS A 161 14.51 7.66 -14.10
C LYS A 161 13.66 6.61 -13.43
N LEU A 162 12.58 6.15 -14.07
CA LEU A 162 11.72 5.10 -13.55
C LEU A 162 12.52 3.80 -13.32
N GLU A 163 13.39 3.43 -14.27
CA GLU A 163 14.27 2.27 -14.14
C GLU A 163 15.17 2.35 -12.90
N LYS A 164 15.85 3.48 -12.71
CA LYS A 164 16.71 3.69 -11.54
C LYS A 164 15.94 3.67 -10.23
N THR A 165 14.70 4.17 -10.24
CA THR A 165 13.85 4.15 -9.05
C THR A 165 13.40 2.72 -8.72
N LEU A 166 13.06 1.91 -9.72
CA LEU A 166 12.76 0.48 -9.54
C LEU A 166 13.98 -0.33 -9.06
N GLU A 167 15.19 0.05 -9.49
CA GLU A 167 16.42 -0.57 -8.96
C GLU A 167 16.64 -0.21 -7.50
N ALA A 168 16.42 1.05 -7.13
CA ALA A 168 16.52 1.49 -5.74
C ALA A 168 15.49 0.80 -4.84
N ASP A 169 14.25 0.66 -5.30
CA ASP A 169 13.15 -0.05 -4.62
C ASP A 169 13.51 -1.52 -4.36
N ALA A 170 14.06 -2.20 -5.37
CA ALA A 170 14.52 -3.57 -5.22
C ALA A 170 15.69 -3.73 -4.24
N VAL A 171 16.64 -2.79 -4.24
CA VAL A 171 17.74 -2.80 -3.27
C VAL A 171 17.20 -2.54 -1.86
N ALA A 172 16.25 -1.62 -1.71
CA ALA A 172 15.59 -1.36 -0.44
C ALA A 172 14.86 -2.60 0.09
N THR A 173 14.15 -3.34 -0.74
CA THR A 173 13.49 -4.61 -0.39
C THR A 173 14.52 -5.67 0.03
N MET A 174 15.65 -5.79 -0.67
CA MET A 174 16.73 -6.71 -0.28
C MET A 174 17.32 -6.34 1.09
N VAL A 175 17.59 -5.07 1.33
CA VAL A 175 18.12 -4.61 2.63
C VAL A 175 17.06 -4.78 3.72
N GLY A 176 15.80 -4.48 3.43
CA GLY A 176 14.68 -4.68 4.33
C GLY A 176 14.55 -6.13 4.80
N SER A 177 14.71 -7.09 3.88
CA SER A 177 14.67 -8.52 4.23
C SER A 177 15.79 -8.93 5.17
N LEU A 178 17.01 -8.36 5.03
CA LEU A 178 18.12 -8.61 5.97
C LEU A 178 17.84 -8.07 7.37
N VAL A 179 17.07 -7.01 7.47
CA VAL A 179 16.64 -6.40 8.75
C VAL A 179 15.42 -7.12 9.34
N GLY A 180 14.78 -8.01 8.57
CA GLY A 180 13.63 -8.81 9.00
C GLY A 180 12.30 -8.07 8.83
N VAL A 181 12.23 -7.03 7.97
CA VAL A 181 10.96 -6.36 7.61
C VAL A 181 10.41 -6.93 6.31
N SER A 182 9.12 -6.72 6.07
CA SER A 182 8.45 -7.08 4.82
C SER A 182 8.99 -6.25 3.64
N THR A 183 8.50 -6.52 2.44
CA THR A 183 8.85 -5.74 1.23
C THR A 183 8.81 -4.24 1.52
N THR A 184 9.91 -3.57 1.17
CA THR A 184 10.03 -2.12 1.26
C THR A 184 9.66 -1.53 -0.09
N THR A 185 8.47 -0.99 -0.20
CA THR A 185 7.94 -0.43 -1.46
C THR A 185 7.40 0.98 -1.25
N SER A 186 7.23 1.71 -2.33
CA SER A 186 6.56 3.02 -2.28
C SER A 186 5.05 2.85 -2.20
N PHE A 187 4.41 3.70 -1.40
CA PHE A 187 2.97 3.67 -1.20
C PHE A 187 2.26 4.67 -2.11
N ALA A 188 1.10 4.29 -2.63
CA ALA A 188 0.26 5.15 -3.47
C ALA A 188 -0.19 6.42 -2.73
N GLU A 189 -0.32 6.37 -1.40
CA GLU A 189 -0.64 7.49 -0.51
C GLU A 189 0.39 8.61 -0.56
N SER A 190 1.64 8.30 -0.96
CA SER A 190 2.68 9.30 -1.19
C SER A 190 2.30 10.33 -2.26
N ALA A 191 1.36 9.98 -3.15
CA ALA A 191 0.80 10.91 -4.13
C ALA A 191 0.10 12.11 -3.48
N SER A 192 -0.39 11.98 -2.24
CA SER A 192 -0.99 13.10 -1.50
C SER A 192 0.03 14.11 -0.98
N GLY A 193 1.31 13.71 -0.86
CA GLY A 193 2.40 14.59 -0.46
C GLY A 193 3.05 15.35 -1.62
N VAL A 194 2.62 15.07 -2.85
CA VAL A 194 3.14 15.69 -4.09
C VAL A 194 2.33 16.93 -4.50
N GLU A 195 1.29 17.30 -3.78
CA GLU A 195 0.42 18.46 -4.04
C GLU A 195 1.03 19.81 -3.62
#